data_f284f9c139dd36283e02ca979d1f3b95
#
_entry.id   f284f9c139dd36283e02ca979d1f3b95
#
_cell.length_a   1.000
_cell.length_b   1.000
_cell.length_c   1.000
_cell.angle_alpha   90.00
_cell.angle_beta   90.00
_cell.angle_gamma   90.00
#
_symmetry.space_group_name_H-M   'P 1'
#
loop_
_entity.id
_entity.type
_entity.pdbx_description
1 polymer ?
#
loop_
_entity_poly.entity_id
_entity_poly.type
_entity_poly.pdbx_seq_one_letter_code
_entity_poly.pdbx_strand_id
1 'polypeptide(L)'
;MSQIKIILFRGGFAGDLITTLHHMNCFRELTPEGKIEIDSSLLTLQRNRNDMTIEDKDQYLNKHPIISCCDPEFALKHKNQTLMITCSNTSMASYFCKRFYQYHPYMADEISLAEYDTSFAEWSHFWSPKFKRSIDVSDIFTNDNFLSKLDIVLNDNKIKLFNDWKKINKKSFLDHKETSGR
;
A
#
# COMPACT_ATOMS: atom_id res chain seq x y z
N MET A 1 -3.17 -5.32 22.28
CA MET A 1 -3.54 -4.45 21.11
C MET A 1 -4.41 -5.27 20.17
N SER A 2 -5.41 -4.66 19.51
CA SER A 2 -6.21 -5.37 18.49
C SER A 2 -5.33 -5.74 17.30
N GLN A 3 -5.52 -6.94 16.76
CA GLN A 3 -4.82 -7.41 15.56
C GLN A 3 -5.16 -6.50 14.37
N ILE A 4 -4.16 -6.18 13.55
CA ILE A 4 -4.37 -5.49 12.27
C ILE A 4 -5.07 -6.46 11.31
N LYS A 5 -6.19 -6.03 10.73
CA LYS A 5 -6.97 -6.76 9.74
C LYS A 5 -7.13 -6.00 8.43
N ILE A 6 -6.94 -4.69 8.44
CA ILE A 6 -7.11 -3.84 7.27
C ILE A 6 -5.82 -3.06 7.04
N ILE A 7 -5.27 -3.16 5.84
CA ILE A 7 -4.23 -2.26 5.34
C ILE A 7 -4.90 -1.27 4.41
N LEU A 8 -5.08 -0.03 4.88
CA LEU A 8 -5.67 1.05 4.12
C LEU A 8 -4.59 1.81 3.36
N PHE A 9 -4.70 1.87 2.05
CA PHE A 9 -3.78 2.63 1.20
C PHE A 9 -4.47 3.13 -0.06
N ARG A 10 -3.87 4.15 -0.66
CA ARG A 10 -4.20 4.55 -2.02
C ARG A 10 -3.30 3.82 -3.00
N GLY A 11 -3.80 3.47 -4.18
CA GLY A 11 -3.09 2.64 -5.15
C GLY A 11 -1.64 3.11 -5.40
N GLY A 12 -0.70 2.17 -5.46
CA GLY A 12 0.71 2.41 -5.75
C GLY A 12 1.65 2.52 -4.54
N PHE A 13 1.16 2.74 -3.32
CA PHE A 13 1.97 3.09 -2.15
C PHE A 13 2.49 1.91 -1.34
N ALA A 14 3.13 0.95 -1.98
CA ALA A 14 3.67 -0.24 -1.31
C ALA A 14 2.64 -1.05 -0.49
N GLY A 15 1.34 -0.83 -0.72
CA GLY A 15 0.26 -1.48 0.01
C GLY A 15 0.30 -2.98 -0.12
N ASP A 16 0.54 -3.49 -1.32
CA ASP A 16 0.62 -4.94 -1.57
C ASP A 16 1.82 -5.56 -0.86
N LEU A 17 2.98 -4.86 -0.79
CA LEU A 17 4.12 -5.29 -0.01
C LEU A 17 3.77 -5.38 1.48
N ILE A 18 3.21 -4.33 2.05
CA ILE A 18 2.90 -4.27 3.48
C ILE A 18 1.83 -5.31 3.83
N THR A 19 0.81 -5.47 3.00
CA THR A 19 -0.21 -6.50 3.17
C THR A 19 0.42 -7.90 3.16
N THR A 20 1.32 -8.15 2.21
CA THR A 20 2.04 -9.43 2.11
C THR A 20 2.92 -9.68 3.33
N LEU A 21 3.64 -8.67 3.83
CA LEU A 21 4.46 -8.82 5.03
C LEU A 21 3.62 -9.14 6.27
N HIS A 22 2.37 -8.64 6.35
CA HIS A 22 1.44 -9.04 7.40
C HIS A 22 0.92 -10.47 7.20
N HIS A 23 0.73 -10.90 5.95
CA HIS A 23 0.13 -12.21 5.63
C HIS A 23 0.81 -12.89 4.43
N MET A 24 1.93 -13.55 4.68
CA MET A 24 2.77 -14.17 3.64
C MET A 24 2.08 -15.23 2.78
N ASN A 25 1.01 -15.87 3.28
CA ASN A 25 0.29 -16.89 2.52
C ASN A 25 -0.39 -16.36 1.25
N CYS A 26 -0.55 -15.05 1.13
CA CYS A 26 -1.08 -14.42 -0.07
C CYS A 26 -0.02 -14.13 -1.14
N PHE A 27 1.24 -14.21 -0.78
CA PHE A 27 2.35 -13.93 -1.68
C PHE A 27 2.44 -14.98 -2.78
N ARG A 28 2.50 -14.53 -4.04
CA ARG A 28 2.78 -15.38 -5.19
C ARG A 28 4.20 -15.20 -5.66
N GLU A 29 4.53 -13.98 -6.07
CA GLU A 29 5.88 -13.69 -6.57
C GLU A 29 6.23 -12.20 -6.45
N LEU A 30 7.52 -11.91 -6.53
CA LEU A 30 8.07 -10.59 -6.77
C LEU A 30 8.58 -10.54 -8.20
N THR A 31 7.96 -9.71 -9.04
CA THR A 31 8.33 -9.61 -10.44
C THR A 31 9.71 -8.94 -10.61
N PRO A 32 10.39 -9.14 -11.74
CA PRO A 32 11.67 -8.46 -12.02
C PRO A 32 11.58 -6.93 -11.96
N GLU A 33 10.41 -6.36 -12.23
CA GLU A 33 10.13 -4.93 -12.16
C GLU A 33 9.83 -4.46 -10.73
N GLY A 34 9.79 -5.38 -9.74
CA GLY A 34 9.54 -5.06 -8.33
C GLY A 34 8.09 -4.92 -7.94
N LYS A 35 7.15 -5.48 -8.72
CA LYS A 35 5.74 -5.60 -8.32
C LYS A 35 5.56 -6.83 -7.44
N ILE A 36 4.75 -6.71 -6.38
CA ILE A 36 4.29 -7.85 -5.60
C ILE A 36 3.02 -8.39 -6.26
N GLU A 37 3.07 -9.66 -6.67
CA GLU A 37 1.88 -10.40 -7.08
C GLU A 37 1.30 -11.14 -5.88
N ILE A 38 0.04 -10.90 -5.62
CA ILE A 38 -0.71 -11.49 -4.51
C ILE A 38 -1.87 -12.33 -5.03
N ASP A 39 -2.29 -13.29 -4.24
CA ASP A 39 -3.54 -14.01 -4.51
C ASP A 39 -4.73 -13.12 -4.18
N SER A 40 -5.28 -12.48 -5.20
CA SER A 40 -6.36 -11.52 -5.07
C SER A 40 -7.66 -12.16 -4.54
N SER A 41 -7.82 -13.48 -4.67
CA SER A 41 -8.98 -14.19 -4.10
C SER A 41 -8.97 -14.20 -2.57
N LEU A 42 -7.78 -14.02 -1.97
CA LEU A 42 -7.59 -14.07 -0.52
C LEU A 42 -7.60 -12.69 0.16
N LEU A 43 -7.41 -11.59 -0.56
CA LEU A 43 -7.03 -10.34 0.08
C LEU A 43 -7.73 -9.08 -0.43
N THR A 44 -8.53 -9.15 -1.47
CA THR A 44 -8.93 -7.89 -2.10
C THR A 44 -10.38 -7.51 -1.86
N LEU A 45 -10.56 -6.51 -0.99
CA LEU A 45 -11.53 -5.46 -1.21
C LEU A 45 -10.92 -4.42 -2.18
N GLN A 46 -10.02 -4.89 -3.06
CA GLN A 46 -9.50 -4.07 -4.12
C GLN A 46 -10.54 -3.93 -5.22
N ARG A 47 -10.82 -2.71 -5.54
CA ARG A 47 -11.37 -2.23 -6.79
C ARG A 47 -12.84 -2.54 -7.07
N ASN A 48 -13.51 -1.47 -7.44
CA ASN A 48 -14.78 -1.43 -8.19
C ASN A 48 -15.90 -2.35 -7.67
N ARG A 49 -15.86 -2.68 -6.40
CA ARG A 49 -17.00 -3.21 -5.69
C ARG A 49 -17.73 -2.07 -5.00
N ASN A 50 -17.97 -0.99 -5.77
CA ASN A 50 -18.96 0.03 -5.40
C ASN A 50 -20.35 -0.56 -5.27
N ASP A 51 -20.52 -1.80 -5.78
CA ASP A 51 -21.70 -2.64 -5.68
C ASP A 51 -21.77 -3.47 -4.37
N MET A 52 -20.67 -3.59 -3.63
CA MET A 52 -20.70 -4.29 -2.34
C MET A 52 -21.32 -3.43 -1.25
N THR A 53 -22.31 -3.98 -0.59
CA THR A 53 -22.87 -3.39 0.61
C THR A 53 -21.85 -3.39 1.77
N ILE A 54 -22.14 -2.63 2.83
CA ILE A 54 -21.27 -2.63 4.03
C ILE A 54 -21.29 -4.01 4.68
N GLU A 55 -22.42 -4.67 4.70
CA GLU A 55 -22.59 -6.03 5.23
C GLU A 55 -21.75 -7.04 4.46
N ASP A 56 -21.67 -6.92 3.13
CA ASP A 56 -20.83 -7.79 2.29
C ASP A 56 -19.35 -7.57 2.61
N LYS A 57 -18.91 -6.31 2.80
CA LYS A 57 -17.53 -5.98 3.18
C LYS A 57 -17.19 -6.50 4.57
N ASP A 58 -18.12 -6.42 5.53
CA ASP A 58 -17.95 -6.96 6.88
C ASP A 58 -17.86 -8.50 6.87
N GLN A 59 -18.70 -9.16 6.07
CA GLN A 59 -18.60 -10.62 5.90
C GLN A 59 -17.27 -11.03 5.28
N TYR A 60 -16.78 -10.26 4.30
CA TYR A 60 -15.48 -10.49 3.68
C TYR A 60 -14.34 -10.33 4.68
N LEU A 61 -14.35 -9.24 5.48
CA LEU A 61 -13.36 -9.01 6.53
C LEU A 61 -13.32 -10.14 7.57
N ASN A 62 -14.48 -10.73 7.89
CA ASN A 62 -14.56 -11.85 8.83
C ASN A 62 -13.99 -13.16 8.27
N LYS A 63 -14.04 -13.35 6.95
CA LYS A 63 -13.52 -14.54 6.27
C LYS A 63 -12.01 -14.52 6.07
N HIS A 64 -11.39 -13.35 6.04
CA HIS A 64 -9.98 -13.19 5.71
C HIS A 64 -9.17 -12.71 6.92
N PRO A 65 -7.93 -13.21 7.09
CA PRO A 65 -7.08 -12.80 8.22
C PRO A 65 -6.62 -11.35 8.12
N ILE A 66 -6.47 -10.85 6.88
CA ILE A 66 -6.13 -9.48 6.56
C ILE A 66 -6.68 -9.12 5.19
N ILE A 67 -7.00 -7.87 4.97
CA ILE A 67 -7.43 -7.34 3.67
C ILE A 67 -6.68 -6.06 3.33
N SER A 68 -6.42 -5.86 2.04
CA SER A 68 -6.02 -4.57 1.49
C SER A 68 -7.27 -3.77 1.12
N CYS A 69 -7.29 -2.48 1.42
CA CYS A 69 -8.47 -1.64 1.26
C CYS A 69 -8.10 -0.25 0.73
N CYS A 70 -8.88 0.25 -0.23
CA CYS A 70 -8.79 1.63 -0.71
C CYS A 70 -10.00 2.49 -0.29
N ASP A 71 -10.90 1.95 0.52
CA ASP A 71 -12.11 2.61 1.02
C ASP A 71 -11.88 3.11 2.46
N PRO A 72 -11.60 4.41 2.65
CA PRO A 72 -11.30 4.94 3.98
C PRO A 72 -12.53 5.02 4.89
N GLU A 73 -13.75 5.13 4.34
CA GLU A 73 -14.98 5.18 5.14
C GLU A 73 -15.27 3.81 5.75
N PHE A 74 -15.10 2.74 4.97
CA PHE A 74 -15.18 1.38 5.49
C PHE A 74 -14.08 1.14 6.54
N ALA A 75 -12.83 1.48 6.24
CA ALA A 75 -11.71 1.31 7.15
C ALA A 75 -11.91 2.08 8.47
N LEU A 76 -12.56 3.25 8.44
CA LEU A 76 -12.83 4.06 9.63
C LEU A 76 -13.78 3.36 10.63
N LYS A 77 -14.73 2.56 10.15
CA LYS A 77 -15.59 1.74 11.03
C LYS A 77 -14.77 0.71 11.80
N HIS A 78 -13.66 0.27 11.25
CA HIS A 78 -12.74 -0.71 11.82
C HIS A 78 -11.40 -0.10 12.24
N LYS A 79 -11.36 1.20 12.60
CA LYS A 79 -10.13 1.97 12.86
C LYS A 79 -9.15 1.36 13.86
N ASN A 80 -9.64 0.56 14.80
CA ASN A 80 -8.80 -0.12 15.78
C ASN A 80 -8.03 -1.33 15.19
N GLN A 81 -8.48 -1.83 14.04
CA GLN A 81 -7.88 -2.95 13.30
C GLN A 81 -7.25 -2.49 11.98
N THR A 82 -7.21 -1.18 11.74
CA THR A 82 -6.69 -0.61 10.50
C THR A 82 -5.29 -0.04 10.71
N LEU A 83 -4.40 -0.36 9.76
CA LEU A 83 -3.13 0.31 9.54
C LEU A 83 -3.25 1.14 8.27
N MET A 84 -3.10 2.45 8.38
CA MET A 84 -3.12 3.35 7.24
C MET A 84 -1.71 3.59 6.71
N ILE A 85 -1.54 3.52 5.40
CA ILE A 85 -0.28 3.86 4.73
C ILE A 85 -0.38 5.29 4.20
N THR A 86 0.60 6.10 4.54
CA THR A 86 0.76 7.48 4.09
C THR A 86 2.11 7.67 3.41
N CYS A 87 2.26 8.77 2.67
CA CYS A 87 3.54 9.18 2.10
C CYS A 87 3.63 10.70 2.17
N SER A 88 4.48 11.21 3.05
CA SER A 88 4.69 12.64 3.25
C SER A 88 5.72 13.26 2.29
N ASN A 89 6.55 12.43 1.65
CA ASN A 89 7.57 12.87 0.70
C ASN A 89 6.98 12.93 -0.71
N THR A 90 6.91 14.12 -1.30
CA THR A 90 6.31 14.35 -2.61
C THR A 90 7.03 13.61 -3.76
N SER A 91 8.36 13.56 -3.74
CA SER A 91 9.13 12.81 -4.76
C SER A 91 8.87 11.31 -4.67
N MET A 92 8.69 10.78 -3.45
CA MET A 92 8.35 9.38 -3.23
C MET A 92 6.90 9.10 -3.66
N ALA A 93 5.98 10.02 -3.34
CA ALA A 93 4.59 9.92 -3.77
C ALA A 93 4.49 9.90 -5.30
N SER A 94 5.16 10.83 -5.98
CA SER A 94 5.22 10.90 -7.45
C SER A 94 5.78 9.61 -8.07
N TYR A 95 6.87 9.08 -7.50
CA TYR A 95 7.40 7.80 -7.94
C TYR A 95 6.40 6.65 -7.84
N PHE A 96 5.72 6.51 -6.70
CA PHE A 96 4.72 5.46 -6.50
C PHE A 96 3.52 5.64 -7.45
N CYS A 97 3.06 6.86 -7.65
CA CYS A 97 1.98 7.17 -8.61
C CYS A 97 2.37 6.75 -10.03
N LYS A 98 3.58 7.13 -10.48
CA LYS A 98 4.07 6.73 -11.80
C LYS A 98 4.12 5.21 -11.95
N ARG A 99 4.58 4.50 -10.92
CA ARG A 99 4.58 3.03 -10.94
C ARG A 99 3.18 2.44 -10.98
N PHE A 100 2.24 3.02 -10.25
CA PHE A 100 0.85 2.59 -10.29
C PHE A 100 0.28 2.66 -11.70
N TYR A 101 0.51 3.77 -12.42
CA TYR A 101 0.06 3.91 -13.81
C TYR A 101 0.78 2.95 -14.77
N GLN A 102 2.06 2.65 -14.54
CA GLN A 102 2.77 1.64 -15.34
C GLN A 102 2.11 0.25 -15.25
N TYR A 103 1.59 -0.11 -14.06
CA TYR A 103 0.90 -1.39 -13.85
C TYR A 103 -0.59 -1.35 -14.19
N HIS A 104 -1.16 -0.16 -14.33
CA HIS A 104 -2.58 0.07 -14.58
C HIS A 104 -2.78 1.13 -15.66
N PRO A 105 -2.27 0.91 -16.89
CA PRO A 105 -2.28 1.93 -17.95
C PRO A 105 -3.69 2.40 -18.32
N TYR A 106 -4.70 1.56 -18.13
CA TYR A 106 -6.11 1.92 -18.37
C TYR A 106 -6.64 3.01 -17.41
N MET A 107 -5.95 3.28 -16.30
CA MET A 107 -6.34 4.34 -15.37
C MET A 107 -5.69 5.69 -15.71
N ALA A 108 -4.70 5.72 -16.60
CA ALA A 108 -4.01 6.94 -16.99
C ALA A 108 -4.91 7.89 -17.82
N ASP A 109 -5.94 7.36 -18.43
CA ASP A 109 -6.92 8.15 -19.21
C ASP A 109 -7.98 8.83 -18.34
N GLU A 110 -8.10 8.42 -17.06
CA GLU A 110 -9.14 8.92 -16.17
C GLU A 110 -8.68 10.10 -15.30
N ILE A 111 -7.41 10.10 -14.88
CA ILE A 111 -6.85 11.13 -13.98
C ILE A 111 -5.41 11.41 -14.38
N SER A 112 -5.03 12.66 -14.55
CA SER A 112 -3.63 13.02 -14.80
C SER A 112 -2.74 12.69 -13.60
N LEU A 113 -1.46 12.44 -13.84
CA LEU A 113 -0.48 12.14 -12.78
C LEU A 113 -0.41 13.27 -11.74
N ALA A 114 -0.47 14.53 -12.17
CA ALA A 114 -0.44 15.69 -11.28
C ALA A 114 -1.68 15.79 -10.39
N GLU A 115 -2.86 15.51 -10.93
CA GLU A 115 -4.10 15.46 -10.16
C GLU A 115 -4.09 14.31 -9.16
N TYR A 116 -3.52 13.18 -9.52
CA TYR A 116 -3.38 12.04 -8.63
C TYR A 116 -2.46 12.36 -7.44
N ASP A 117 -1.30 12.99 -7.69
CA ASP A 117 -0.34 13.39 -6.66
C ASP A 117 -0.95 14.38 -5.67
N THR A 118 -1.61 15.42 -6.20
CA THR A 118 -2.28 16.45 -5.38
C THR A 118 -3.39 15.80 -4.54
N SER A 119 -4.24 15.02 -5.18
CA SER A 119 -5.35 14.37 -4.49
C SER A 119 -4.89 13.33 -3.47
N PHE A 120 -3.68 12.76 -3.63
CA PHE A 120 -3.11 11.85 -2.65
C PHE A 120 -2.62 12.58 -1.40
N ALA A 121 -1.93 13.71 -1.56
CA ALA A 121 -1.49 14.51 -0.41
C ALA A 121 -2.69 15.00 0.41
N GLU A 122 -3.74 15.51 -0.26
CA GLU A 122 -4.99 15.90 0.36
C GLU A 122 -5.69 14.73 1.06
N TRP A 123 -5.76 13.58 0.40
CA TRP A 123 -6.32 12.34 0.96
C TRP A 123 -5.58 11.91 2.22
N SER A 124 -4.24 11.88 2.17
CA SER A 124 -3.41 11.51 3.31
C SER A 124 -3.59 12.49 4.48
N HIS A 125 -3.59 13.79 4.19
CA HIS A 125 -3.78 14.83 5.19
C HIS A 125 -5.17 14.76 5.86
N PHE A 126 -6.21 14.51 5.09
CA PHE A 126 -7.58 14.42 5.59
C PHE A 126 -7.84 13.17 6.43
N TRP A 127 -7.29 12.02 6.02
CA TRP A 127 -7.61 10.75 6.64
C TRP A 127 -6.65 10.35 7.77
N SER A 128 -5.36 10.71 7.68
CA SER A 128 -4.34 10.29 8.65
C SER A 128 -4.72 10.60 10.11
N PRO A 129 -5.26 11.77 10.47
CA PRO A 129 -5.63 12.05 11.86
C PRO A 129 -6.76 11.19 12.42
N LYS A 130 -7.52 10.53 11.55
CA LYS A 130 -8.67 9.69 11.93
C LYS A 130 -8.29 8.27 12.33
N PHE A 131 -7.05 7.85 12.00
CA PHE A 131 -6.52 6.52 12.30
C PHE A 131 -5.45 6.58 13.37
N LYS A 132 -5.53 5.67 14.35
CA LYS A 132 -4.55 5.60 15.44
C LYS A 132 -3.21 4.98 15.01
N ARG A 133 -3.23 4.22 13.91
CA ARG A 133 -2.06 3.53 13.37
C ARG A 133 -1.85 3.96 11.94
N SER A 134 -0.76 4.64 11.70
CA SER A 134 -0.32 5.00 10.36
C SER A 134 1.17 4.74 10.18
N ILE A 135 1.56 4.41 8.96
CA ILE A 135 2.95 4.24 8.57
C ILE A 135 3.21 5.14 7.38
N ASP A 136 4.20 6.02 7.54
CA ASP A 136 4.72 6.81 6.44
C ASP A 136 5.79 6.02 5.68
N VAL A 137 5.56 5.79 4.38
CA VAL A 137 6.50 5.05 3.54
C VAL A 137 7.57 5.94 2.88
N SER A 138 7.60 7.22 3.22
CA SER A 138 8.56 8.17 2.64
C SER A 138 10.03 7.79 2.87
N ASP A 139 10.32 7.07 3.92
CA ASP A 139 11.67 6.63 4.29
C ASP A 139 11.94 5.13 4.01
N ILE A 140 11.03 4.44 3.32
CA ILE A 140 11.11 2.99 3.08
C ILE A 140 12.43 2.55 2.42
N PHE A 141 13.02 3.42 1.57
CA PHE A 141 14.30 3.12 0.91
C PHE A 141 15.54 3.53 1.70
N THR A 142 15.41 4.40 2.67
CA THR A 142 16.52 5.00 3.42
C THR A 142 16.61 4.53 4.86
N ASN A 143 15.50 4.07 5.43
CA ASN A 143 15.43 3.60 6.80
C ASN A 143 15.66 2.08 6.87
N ASP A 144 16.79 1.66 7.43
CA ASP A 144 17.11 0.24 7.56
C ASP A 144 16.25 -0.46 8.63
N ASN A 145 15.67 0.30 9.55
CA ASN A 145 14.75 -0.21 10.56
C ASN A 145 13.27 -0.09 10.17
N PHE A 146 12.96 0.14 8.87
CA PHE A 146 11.57 0.34 8.43
C PHE A 146 10.64 -0.80 8.85
N LEU A 147 11.10 -2.05 8.77
CA LEU A 147 10.30 -3.23 9.14
C LEU A 147 9.83 -3.22 10.60
N SER A 148 10.59 -2.61 11.52
CA SER A 148 10.19 -2.52 12.93
C SER A 148 8.93 -1.67 13.14
N LYS A 149 8.60 -0.79 12.20
CA LYS A 149 7.38 0.04 12.25
C LYS A 149 6.10 -0.73 11.95
N LEU A 150 6.23 -1.94 11.36
CA LEU A 150 5.07 -2.68 10.83
C LEU A 150 4.29 -3.45 11.90
N ASP A 151 4.79 -3.54 13.13
CA ASP A 151 4.17 -4.31 14.22
C ASP A 151 3.85 -5.78 13.80
N ILE A 152 4.82 -6.41 13.13
CA ILE A 152 4.72 -7.79 12.64
C ILE A 152 5.83 -8.66 13.25
N VAL A 153 5.54 -9.95 13.39
CA VAL A 153 6.56 -10.94 13.68
C VAL A 153 7.42 -11.14 12.43
N LEU A 154 8.68 -10.77 12.52
CA LEU A 154 9.65 -10.94 11.44
C LEU A 154 10.17 -12.38 11.41
N ASN A 155 10.39 -12.87 10.19
CA ASN A 155 11.12 -14.11 9.90
C ASN A 155 11.98 -13.91 8.64
N ASP A 156 12.84 -14.87 8.34
CA ASP A 156 13.79 -14.77 7.22
C ASP A 156 13.10 -14.53 5.87
N ASN A 157 11.94 -15.15 5.64
CA ASN A 157 11.19 -14.98 4.39
C ASN A 157 10.68 -13.55 4.21
N LYS A 158 10.15 -12.94 5.27
CA LYS A 158 9.67 -11.54 5.25
C LYS A 158 10.82 -10.56 5.05
N ILE A 159 11.92 -10.78 5.77
CA ILE A 159 13.13 -9.96 5.67
C ILE A 159 13.70 -10.06 4.25
N LYS A 160 13.81 -11.28 3.72
CA LYS A 160 14.27 -11.51 2.35
C LYS A 160 13.39 -10.81 1.32
N LEU A 161 12.06 -11.01 1.39
CA LEU A 161 11.11 -10.38 0.48
C LEU A 161 11.24 -8.85 0.49
N PHE A 162 11.29 -8.26 1.71
CA PHE A 162 11.44 -6.82 1.85
C PHE A 162 12.75 -6.30 1.23
N ASN A 163 13.85 -6.98 1.48
CA ASN A 163 15.17 -6.58 0.97
C ASN A 163 15.25 -6.71 -0.54
N ASP A 164 14.72 -7.79 -1.12
CA ASP A 164 14.67 -7.99 -2.56
C ASP A 164 13.81 -6.91 -3.23
N TRP A 165 12.62 -6.66 -2.67
CA TRP A 165 11.73 -5.59 -3.14
C TRP A 165 12.38 -4.21 -3.03
N LYS A 166 12.99 -3.91 -1.87
CA LYS A 166 13.70 -2.64 -1.62
C LYS A 166 14.82 -2.42 -2.63
N LYS A 167 15.62 -3.45 -2.91
CA LYS A 167 16.74 -3.37 -3.86
C LYS A 167 16.26 -2.99 -5.27
N ILE A 168 15.24 -3.63 -5.79
CA ILE A 168 14.70 -3.39 -7.12
C ILE A 168 14.07 -1.98 -7.19
N ASN A 169 13.22 -1.67 -6.25
CA ASN A 169 12.45 -0.43 -6.28
C ASN A 169 13.29 0.80 -5.92
N LYS A 170 14.31 0.67 -5.07
CA LYS A 170 15.26 1.77 -4.75
C LYS A 170 16.01 2.23 -6.00
N LYS A 171 16.50 1.30 -6.83
CA LYS A 171 17.15 1.64 -8.09
C LYS A 171 16.20 2.44 -9.00
N SER A 172 15.01 1.92 -9.22
CA SER A 172 13.98 2.60 -10.03
C SER A 172 13.59 3.98 -9.47
N PHE A 173 13.57 4.16 -8.15
CA PHE A 173 13.32 5.45 -7.51
C PHE A 173 14.45 6.45 -7.75
N LEU A 174 15.71 6.04 -7.70
CA LEU A 174 16.85 6.90 -7.97
C LEU A 174 16.86 7.36 -9.44
N ASP A 175 16.62 6.44 -10.38
CA ASP A 175 16.47 6.75 -11.80
C ASP A 175 15.34 7.76 -12.06
N HIS A 176 14.21 7.61 -11.33
CA HIS A 176 13.09 8.57 -11.40
C HIS A 176 13.48 9.96 -10.90
N LYS A 177 14.24 10.06 -9.79
CA LYS A 177 14.69 11.36 -9.25
C LYS A 177 15.60 12.10 -10.23
N GLU A 178 16.51 11.40 -10.89
CA GLU A 178 17.42 12.00 -11.87
C GLU A 178 16.68 12.55 -13.10
N THR A 179 15.60 11.87 -13.51
CA THR A 179 14.79 12.28 -14.67
C THR A 179 13.79 13.38 -14.35
N SER A 180 13.29 13.45 -13.11
CA SER A 180 12.30 14.45 -12.68
C SER A 180 12.94 15.76 -12.20
N GLY A 181 14.24 15.77 -11.94
CA GLY A 181 15.02 16.96 -11.58
C GLY A 181 15.56 17.76 -12.77
N ARG A 182 15.20 17.39 -14.00
CA ARG A 182 15.52 18.10 -15.23
C ARG A 182 14.28 18.83 -15.76
#